data_35072f5031a59a483ffdb06b0f4d5124
#
_entry.id   35072f5031a59a483ffdb06b0f4d5124
#
_cell.length_a   1.000
_cell.length_b   1.000
_cell.length_c   1.000
_cell.angle_alpha   90.00
_cell.angle_beta   90.00
_cell.angle_gamma   90.00
#
_symmetry.space_group_name_H-M   'P 1'
#
loop_
_entity.id
_entity.type
_entity.pdbx_description
1 polymer ?
#
loop_
_entity_poly.entity_id
_entity_poly.type
_entity_poly.pdbx_seq_one_letter_code
_entity_poly.pdbx_strand_id
1 'polypeptide(L)'
;MKAITYSEYGPPGVLLVSDVEKPQPKDDEILIRVRAAEATKADVEMRSFRFAVKWFWLPLRLALGVRRPRKQILGGYFSGEVDTVGKNVTEFSEGDRVFGGTGLRFGAYGEYVALPASSTIGIKPANMSFGEAAAVPLGGLNALHFMRLAKITAGDTVLINGAGGSIGAHAAQIAKSMGAHVTAVDSGIKEDLLRRLGADDFIDYRPVSYTHLRAHET
;
A
#
# COMPACT_ATOMS: atom_id res chain seq x y z
N MET A 1 -2.28 -1.98 -24.71
CA MET A 1 -3.07 -1.86 -23.50
C MET A 1 -3.16 -0.41 -23.05
N LYS A 2 -4.20 -0.06 -22.28
CA LYS A 2 -4.27 1.28 -21.66
C LYS A 2 -3.52 1.30 -20.34
N ALA A 3 -2.88 2.45 -20.07
CA ALA A 3 -2.21 2.71 -18.80
C ALA A 3 -2.30 4.21 -18.45
N ILE A 4 -2.26 4.52 -17.14
CA ILE A 4 -2.04 5.89 -16.68
C ILE A 4 -0.55 6.13 -16.65
N THR A 5 -0.09 7.04 -17.53
CA THR A 5 1.33 7.37 -17.72
C THR A 5 1.61 8.80 -17.29
N TYR A 6 2.89 9.10 -17.01
CA TYR A 6 3.39 10.45 -16.86
C TYR A 6 4.81 10.55 -17.44
N SER A 7 5.11 11.65 -18.13
CA SER A 7 6.40 11.90 -18.78
C SER A 7 7.24 12.98 -18.09
N GLU A 8 6.63 13.68 -17.12
CA GLU A 8 7.26 14.72 -16.32
C GLU A 8 6.76 14.70 -14.89
N TYR A 9 7.54 15.26 -13.96
CA TYR A 9 7.14 15.42 -12.58
C TYR A 9 6.22 16.64 -12.42
N GLY A 10 5.12 16.51 -11.69
CA GLY A 10 4.20 17.64 -11.57
C GLY A 10 2.93 17.36 -10.77
N PRO A 11 1.94 18.27 -10.89
CA PRO A 11 0.61 18.13 -10.30
C PRO A 11 -0.18 16.97 -10.95
N PRO A 12 -1.39 16.62 -10.47
CA PRO A 12 -2.20 15.53 -11.04
C PRO A 12 -2.43 15.61 -12.56
N GLY A 13 -2.44 16.81 -13.13
CA GLY A 13 -2.65 17.01 -14.57
C GLY A 13 -1.56 16.45 -15.49
N VAL A 14 -0.40 16.01 -14.95
CA VAL A 14 0.63 15.31 -15.76
C VAL A 14 0.28 13.85 -16.03
N LEU A 15 -0.76 13.31 -15.40
CA LEU A 15 -1.23 11.95 -15.60
C LEU A 15 -2.13 11.87 -16.84
N LEU A 16 -1.78 11.00 -17.77
CA LEU A 16 -2.51 10.81 -19.01
C LEU A 16 -2.88 9.34 -19.19
N VAL A 17 -4.05 9.07 -19.73
CA VAL A 17 -4.39 7.73 -20.21
C VAL A 17 -3.75 7.55 -21.58
N SER A 18 -2.87 6.56 -21.70
CA SER A 18 -2.08 6.31 -22.92
C SER A 18 -2.22 4.86 -23.36
N ASP A 19 -2.12 4.65 -24.67
CA ASP A 19 -1.95 3.31 -25.22
C ASP A 19 -0.46 2.96 -25.19
N VAL A 20 -0.14 1.86 -24.52
CA VAL A 20 1.22 1.34 -24.35
C VAL A 20 1.28 -0.14 -24.75
N GLU A 21 2.47 -0.63 -25.05
CA GLU A 21 2.66 -2.04 -25.34
C GLU A 21 2.27 -2.92 -24.14
N LYS A 22 1.53 -4.04 -24.39
CA LYS A 22 1.22 -5.04 -23.38
C LYS A 22 2.51 -5.78 -23.02
N PRO A 23 2.93 -5.82 -21.73
CA PRO A 23 4.13 -6.52 -21.34
C PRO A 23 4.02 -8.02 -21.61
N GLN A 24 5.14 -8.63 -21.96
CA GLN A 24 5.25 -10.08 -22.10
C GLN A 24 5.98 -10.64 -20.87
N PRO A 25 5.43 -11.68 -20.20
CA PRO A 25 6.09 -12.28 -19.07
C PRO A 25 7.33 -13.05 -19.53
N LYS A 26 8.39 -13.00 -18.73
CA LYS A 26 9.56 -13.86 -18.89
C LYS A 26 9.27 -15.26 -18.34
N ASP A 27 10.25 -16.13 -18.48
CA ASP A 27 10.14 -17.54 -18.08
C ASP A 27 9.77 -17.75 -16.60
N ASP A 28 10.19 -16.84 -15.72
CA ASP A 28 9.95 -16.83 -14.27
C ASP A 28 8.92 -15.80 -13.81
N GLU A 29 8.20 -15.18 -14.76
CA GLU A 29 7.23 -14.11 -14.49
C GLU A 29 5.80 -14.57 -14.76
N ILE A 30 4.86 -13.90 -14.12
CA ILE A 30 3.43 -14.00 -14.40
C ILE A 30 2.95 -12.68 -14.99
N LEU A 31 2.07 -12.75 -15.95
CA LEU A 31 1.33 -11.60 -16.48
C LEU A 31 -0.01 -11.51 -15.76
N ILE A 32 -0.28 -10.38 -15.15
CA ILE A 32 -1.49 -10.16 -14.36
C ILE A 32 -2.34 -9.11 -15.06
N ARG A 33 -3.59 -9.44 -15.32
CA ARG A 33 -4.62 -8.49 -15.72
C ARG A 33 -5.09 -7.77 -14.45
N VAL A 34 -4.72 -6.50 -14.30
CA VAL A 34 -5.07 -5.69 -13.13
C VAL A 34 -6.57 -5.37 -13.14
N ARG A 35 -7.22 -5.61 -12.01
CA ARG A 35 -8.64 -5.31 -11.78
C ARG A 35 -8.84 -4.12 -10.86
N ALA A 36 -7.93 -3.93 -9.90
CA ALA A 36 -7.87 -2.77 -9.03
C ALA A 36 -6.43 -2.48 -8.62
N ALA A 37 -6.13 -1.22 -8.40
CA ALA A 37 -4.83 -0.75 -7.87
C ALA A 37 -5.07 0.27 -6.76
N GLU A 38 -4.23 0.22 -5.72
CA GLU A 38 -4.25 1.21 -4.64
C GLU A 38 -3.50 2.48 -5.08
N ALA A 39 -4.13 3.64 -4.88
CA ALA A 39 -3.47 4.94 -5.04
C ALA A 39 -2.90 5.40 -3.69
N THR A 40 -1.58 5.45 -3.58
CA THR A 40 -0.88 5.70 -2.33
C THR A 40 -0.27 7.10 -2.25
N LYS A 41 0.08 7.52 -1.03
CA LYS A 41 0.89 8.73 -0.83
C LYS A 41 2.24 8.64 -1.57
N ALA A 42 2.83 7.45 -1.61
CA ALA A 42 4.09 7.23 -2.33
C ALA A 42 3.97 7.51 -3.83
N ASP A 43 2.85 7.15 -4.46
CA ASP A 43 2.60 7.47 -5.87
C ASP A 43 2.50 8.98 -6.10
N VAL A 44 1.86 9.71 -5.17
CA VAL A 44 1.77 11.18 -5.21
C VAL A 44 3.16 11.82 -5.06
N GLU A 45 3.98 11.33 -4.12
CA GLU A 45 5.35 11.80 -3.90
C GLU A 45 6.24 11.49 -5.11
N MET A 46 6.14 10.30 -5.68
CA MET A 46 6.85 9.89 -6.91
C MET A 46 6.49 10.77 -8.10
N ARG A 47 5.18 10.94 -8.35
CA ARG A 47 4.66 11.75 -9.46
C ARG A 47 5.10 13.21 -9.35
N SER A 48 4.99 13.81 -8.15
CA SER A 48 5.31 15.22 -7.92
C SER A 48 6.79 15.48 -7.65
N PHE A 49 7.57 14.44 -7.39
CA PHE A 49 8.93 14.47 -6.86
C PHE A 49 9.05 15.33 -5.58
N ARG A 50 8.06 15.25 -4.68
CA ARG A 50 8.03 15.96 -3.40
C ARG A 50 8.05 14.96 -2.26
N PHE A 51 9.25 14.71 -1.73
CA PHE A 51 9.48 13.81 -0.60
C PHE A 51 9.70 14.60 0.69
N ALA A 52 9.25 14.05 1.81
CA ALA A 52 9.45 14.67 3.13
C ALA A 52 10.95 14.75 3.50
N VAL A 53 11.76 13.80 3.04
CA VAL A 53 13.18 13.68 3.38
C VAL A 53 14.04 14.44 2.35
N LYS A 54 14.39 15.68 2.67
CA LYS A 54 15.09 16.59 1.73
C LYS A 54 16.53 16.19 1.44
N TRP A 55 17.27 15.67 2.41
CA TRP A 55 18.67 15.29 2.24
C TRP A 55 18.89 14.11 1.28
N PHE A 56 17.85 13.28 1.10
CA PHE A 56 17.88 12.16 0.17
C PHE A 56 17.43 12.54 -1.26
N TRP A 57 17.14 13.81 -1.50
CA TRP A 57 16.62 14.31 -2.77
C TRP A 57 17.52 13.97 -3.97
N LEU A 58 18.84 14.21 -3.83
CA LEU A 58 19.78 13.99 -4.94
C LEU A 58 19.93 12.51 -5.30
N PRO A 59 20.17 11.57 -4.38
CA PRO A 59 20.17 10.14 -4.68
C PRO A 59 18.88 9.66 -5.33
N LEU A 60 17.71 10.09 -4.82
CA LEU A 60 16.42 9.76 -5.41
C LEU A 60 16.28 10.30 -6.83
N ARG A 61 16.75 11.52 -7.07
CA ARG A 61 16.69 12.13 -8.39
C ARG A 61 17.52 11.37 -9.43
N LEU A 62 18.67 10.88 -9.02
CA LEU A 62 19.53 10.04 -9.86
C LEU A 62 18.90 8.66 -10.13
N ALA A 63 18.26 8.07 -9.12
CA ALA A 63 17.62 6.76 -9.23
C ALA A 63 16.32 6.80 -10.04
N LEU A 64 15.43 7.76 -9.76
CA LEU A 64 14.10 7.84 -10.35
C LEU A 64 14.06 8.61 -11.68
N GLY A 65 15.08 9.39 -11.97
CA GLY A 65 15.22 10.17 -13.21
C GLY A 65 15.42 11.66 -12.96
N VAL A 66 16.44 12.24 -13.59
CA VAL A 66 16.86 13.63 -13.34
C VAL A 66 15.86 14.66 -13.90
N ARG A 67 15.50 14.54 -15.16
CA ARG A 67 14.58 15.47 -15.85
C ARG A 67 13.21 14.85 -16.10
N ARG A 68 13.17 13.56 -16.35
CA ARG A 68 11.94 12.78 -16.62
C ARG A 68 11.94 11.53 -15.78
N PRO A 69 10.77 11.04 -15.36
CA PRO A 69 10.66 9.78 -14.63
C PRO A 69 11.14 8.61 -15.50
N ARG A 70 11.95 7.73 -14.94
CA ARG A 70 12.37 6.49 -15.62
C ARG A 70 11.25 5.48 -15.70
N LYS A 71 10.37 5.46 -14.69
CA LYS A 71 9.16 4.64 -14.65
C LYS A 71 7.98 5.53 -14.96
N GLN A 72 7.35 5.31 -16.09
CA GLN A 72 6.25 6.15 -16.59
C GLN A 72 4.87 5.66 -16.15
N ILE A 73 4.77 4.44 -15.61
CA ILE A 73 3.53 3.86 -15.07
C ILE A 73 3.78 3.59 -13.59
N LEU A 74 3.01 4.25 -12.73
CA LEU A 74 3.05 4.08 -11.28
C LEU A 74 2.15 2.92 -10.82
N GLY A 75 1.88 2.86 -9.53
CA GLY A 75 1.07 1.83 -8.90
C GLY A 75 1.93 0.75 -8.28
N GLY A 76 2.00 0.77 -6.94
CA GLY A 76 2.80 -0.15 -6.14
C GLY A 76 2.04 -1.37 -5.69
N TYR A 77 0.71 -1.32 -5.67
CA TYR A 77 -0.15 -2.38 -5.12
C TYR A 77 -1.36 -2.63 -6.00
N PHE A 78 -1.75 -3.88 -6.09
CA PHE A 78 -2.79 -4.31 -7.04
C PHE A 78 -3.56 -5.53 -6.56
N SER A 79 -4.65 -5.79 -7.23
CA SER A 79 -5.30 -7.09 -7.32
C SER A 79 -5.76 -7.35 -8.77
N GLY A 80 -5.79 -8.60 -9.18
CA GLY A 80 -6.11 -8.96 -10.56
C GLY A 80 -6.23 -10.46 -10.77
N GLU A 81 -6.18 -10.84 -12.03
CA GLU A 81 -6.25 -12.23 -12.47
C GLU A 81 -4.98 -12.55 -13.28
N VAL A 82 -4.40 -13.71 -13.06
CA VAL A 82 -3.28 -14.21 -13.84
C VAL A 82 -3.76 -14.49 -15.27
N ASP A 83 -3.18 -13.79 -16.24
CA ASP A 83 -3.51 -13.88 -17.66
C ASP A 83 -2.62 -14.94 -18.36
N THR A 84 -1.34 -14.98 -17.98
CA THR A 84 -0.37 -15.91 -18.56
C THR A 84 0.74 -16.18 -17.55
N VAL A 85 1.29 -17.38 -17.54
CA VAL A 85 2.42 -17.77 -16.71
C VAL A 85 3.65 -18.09 -17.54
N GLY A 86 4.83 -17.73 -17.07
CA GLY A 86 6.10 -18.12 -17.66
C GLY A 86 6.36 -19.62 -17.49
N LYS A 87 7.17 -20.20 -18.36
CA LYS A 87 7.38 -21.67 -18.44
C LYS A 87 7.97 -22.31 -17.18
N ASN A 88 8.64 -21.52 -16.34
CA ASN A 88 9.28 -21.99 -15.10
C ASN A 88 8.40 -21.72 -13.86
N VAL A 89 7.23 -21.10 -14.01
CA VAL A 89 6.32 -20.77 -12.91
C VAL A 89 5.48 -22.01 -12.56
N THR A 90 5.48 -22.40 -11.30
CA THR A 90 4.73 -23.54 -10.77
C THR A 90 3.73 -23.16 -9.69
N GLU A 91 3.87 -21.97 -9.07
CA GLU A 91 3.08 -21.52 -7.93
C GLU A 91 1.75 -20.90 -8.31
N PHE A 92 1.60 -20.50 -9.58
CA PHE A 92 0.40 -19.83 -10.10
C PHE A 92 -0.06 -20.48 -11.39
N SER A 93 -1.35 -20.37 -11.66
CA SER A 93 -2.01 -20.82 -12.89
C SER A 93 -2.81 -19.69 -13.53
N GLU A 94 -3.05 -19.78 -14.84
CA GLU A 94 -3.94 -18.85 -15.55
C GLU A 94 -5.34 -18.88 -14.92
N GLY A 95 -5.92 -17.70 -14.72
CA GLY A 95 -7.21 -17.53 -14.06
C GLY A 95 -7.13 -17.37 -12.54
N ASP A 96 -5.97 -17.60 -11.90
CA ASP A 96 -5.80 -17.34 -10.47
C ASP A 96 -6.09 -15.88 -10.15
N ARG A 97 -6.89 -15.67 -9.10
CA ARG A 97 -7.16 -14.33 -8.56
C ARG A 97 -6.10 -14.00 -7.52
N VAL A 98 -5.35 -12.96 -7.79
CA VAL A 98 -4.17 -12.58 -6.99
C VAL A 98 -4.23 -11.15 -6.51
N PHE A 99 -3.47 -10.85 -5.47
CA PHE A 99 -3.22 -9.50 -4.99
C PHE A 99 -1.79 -9.39 -4.48
N GLY A 100 -1.22 -8.20 -4.47
CA GLY A 100 0.17 -8.06 -4.03
C GLY A 100 0.79 -6.71 -4.32
N GLY A 101 2.12 -6.68 -4.21
CA GLY A 101 2.94 -5.51 -4.46
C GLY A 101 3.86 -5.69 -5.68
N THR A 102 4.00 -4.63 -6.47
CA THR A 102 4.89 -4.59 -7.64
C THR A 102 6.35 -4.31 -7.24
N GLY A 103 6.60 -3.97 -5.97
CA GLY A 103 7.90 -3.52 -5.49
C GLY A 103 8.40 -2.29 -6.27
N LEU A 104 9.68 -2.24 -6.60
CA LEU A 104 10.28 -1.15 -7.36
C LEU A 104 10.01 -1.23 -8.88
N ARG A 105 9.27 -2.22 -9.34
CA ARG A 105 8.91 -2.32 -10.77
C ARG A 105 7.82 -1.33 -11.13
N PHE A 106 6.88 -1.07 -10.19
CA PHE A 106 5.65 -0.31 -10.44
C PHE A 106 4.80 -0.94 -11.55
N GLY A 107 3.86 -0.20 -12.12
CA GLY A 107 3.11 -0.64 -13.29
C GLY A 107 1.66 -1.04 -13.02
N ALA A 108 1.19 -1.03 -11.76
CA ALA A 108 -0.19 -1.42 -11.44
C ALA A 108 -1.26 -0.44 -11.97
N TYR A 109 -0.86 0.74 -12.47
CA TYR A 109 -1.78 1.67 -13.15
C TYR A 109 -1.92 1.37 -14.65
N GLY A 110 -1.48 0.22 -15.11
CA GLY A 110 -1.78 -0.35 -16.41
C GLY A 110 -2.82 -1.45 -16.33
N GLU A 111 -3.45 -1.78 -17.46
CA GLU A 111 -4.37 -2.92 -17.55
C GLU A 111 -3.66 -4.26 -17.27
N TYR A 112 -2.36 -4.32 -17.51
CA TYR A 112 -1.53 -5.51 -17.27
C TYR A 112 -0.19 -5.13 -16.65
N VAL A 113 0.31 -6.02 -15.80
CA VAL A 113 1.66 -5.94 -15.20
C VAL A 113 2.32 -7.31 -15.24
N ALA A 114 3.60 -7.36 -15.63
CA ALA A 114 4.41 -8.58 -15.57
C ALA A 114 5.34 -8.52 -14.36
N LEU A 115 5.29 -9.54 -13.51
CA LEU A 115 6.03 -9.62 -12.25
C LEU A 115 6.66 -11.01 -12.07
N PRO A 116 7.85 -11.12 -11.45
CA PRO A 116 8.37 -12.42 -11.02
C PRO A 116 7.36 -13.14 -10.14
N ALA A 117 7.20 -14.44 -10.31
CA ALA A 117 6.34 -15.26 -9.46
C ALA A 117 6.78 -15.20 -7.98
N SER A 118 8.08 -15.01 -7.73
CA SER A 118 8.66 -14.81 -6.40
C SER A 118 8.39 -13.46 -5.74
N SER A 119 7.67 -12.55 -6.41
CA SER A 119 7.26 -11.25 -5.83
C SER A 119 6.28 -11.45 -4.68
N THR A 120 6.03 -10.38 -3.92
CA THR A 120 5.03 -10.40 -2.83
C THR A 120 3.63 -10.46 -3.42
N ILE A 121 3.21 -11.64 -3.85
CA ILE A 121 1.92 -11.93 -4.48
C ILE A 121 1.28 -13.11 -3.74
N GLY A 122 0.00 -13.02 -3.47
CA GLY A 122 -0.78 -14.09 -2.85
C GLY A 122 -2.11 -14.30 -3.56
N ILE A 123 -2.70 -15.47 -3.34
CA ILE A 123 -4.05 -15.77 -3.81
C ILE A 123 -5.07 -14.87 -3.07
N LYS A 124 -5.91 -14.21 -3.82
CA LYS A 124 -6.94 -13.33 -3.28
C LYS A 124 -8.01 -14.14 -2.53
N PRO A 125 -8.33 -13.80 -1.26
CA PRO A 125 -9.43 -14.44 -0.56
C PRO A 125 -10.75 -14.33 -1.33
N ALA A 126 -11.52 -15.43 -1.34
CA ALA A 126 -12.77 -15.50 -2.13
C ALA A 126 -13.83 -14.47 -1.66
N ASN A 127 -13.82 -14.15 -0.36
CA ASN A 127 -14.74 -13.22 0.29
C ASN A 127 -14.39 -11.74 0.13
N MET A 128 -13.29 -11.41 -0.56
CA MET A 128 -12.88 -10.03 -0.82
C MET A 128 -13.15 -9.65 -2.27
N SER A 129 -13.57 -8.42 -2.51
CA SER A 129 -13.56 -7.81 -3.84
C SER A 129 -12.12 -7.52 -4.29
N PHE A 130 -11.91 -7.24 -5.57
CA PHE A 130 -10.60 -6.82 -6.06
C PHE A 130 -10.17 -5.47 -5.44
N GLY A 131 -11.11 -4.54 -5.23
CA GLY A 131 -10.82 -3.25 -4.60
C GLY A 131 -10.30 -3.41 -3.17
N GLU A 132 -10.98 -4.20 -2.35
CA GLU A 132 -10.55 -4.50 -0.98
C GLU A 132 -9.19 -5.20 -0.96
N ALA A 133 -9.00 -6.22 -1.81
CA ALA A 133 -7.74 -6.95 -1.88
C ALA A 133 -6.56 -6.08 -2.31
N ALA A 134 -6.76 -5.11 -3.21
CA ALA A 134 -5.69 -4.19 -3.62
C ALA A 134 -5.20 -3.28 -2.49
N ALA A 135 -6.05 -2.95 -1.51
CA ALA A 135 -5.71 -2.08 -0.38
C ALA A 135 -4.99 -2.80 0.78
N VAL A 136 -4.98 -4.15 0.77
CA VAL A 136 -4.38 -4.95 1.87
C VAL A 136 -2.85 -4.92 1.87
N PRO A 137 -2.11 -5.04 0.74
CA PRO A 137 -0.69 -5.31 0.79
C PRO A 137 0.11 -4.24 1.51
N LEU A 138 -0.13 -2.95 1.26
CA LEU A 138 0.59 -1.88 1.93
C LEU A 138 0.29 -1.84 3.43
N GLY A 139 -0.98 -1.70 3.79
CA GLY A 139 -1.40 -1.53 5.16
C GLY A 139 -1.25 -2.80 5.98
N GLY A 140 -1.75 -3.91 5.46
CA GLY A 140 -1.84 -5.19 6.17
C GLY A 140 -0.48 -5.82 6.45
N LEU A 141 0.44 -5.88 5.47
CA LEU A 141 1.76 -6.49 5.69
C LEU A 141 2.59 -5.69 6.70
N ASN A 142 2.59 -4.35 6.60
CA ASN A 142 3.30 -3.50 7.56
C ASN A 142 2.68 -3.62 8.96
N ALA A 143 1.36 -3.55 9.07
CA ALA A 143 0.67 -3.68 10.34
C ALA A 143 0.98 -5.03 11.00
N LEU A 144 0.85 -6.13 10.25
CA LEU A 144 1.14 -7.48 10.76
C LEU A 144 2.60 -7.61 11.23
N HIS A 145 3.53 -7.04 10.45
CA HIS A 145 4.95 -7.03 10.82
C HIS A 145 5.18 -6.32 12.16
N PHE A 146 4.64 -5.11 12.34
CA PHE A 146 4.79 -4.37 13.59
C PHE A 146 4.10 -5.04 14.77
N MET A 147 2.90 -5.59 14.58
CA MET A 147 2.21 -6.33 15.65
C MET A 147 3.00 -7.57 16.11
N ARG A 148 3.62 -8.29 15.17
CA ARG A 148 4.51 -9.42 15.47
C ARG A 148 5.78 -8.99 16.20
N LEU A 149 6.42 -7.89 15.77
CA LEU A 149 7.60 -7.34 16.46
C LEU A 149 7.27 -6.89 17.89
N ALA A 150 6.12 -6.26 18.08
CA ALA A 150 5.64 -5.85 19.39
C ALA A 150 5.19 -7.03 20.28
N LYS A 151 5.11 -8.25 19.71
CA LYS A 151 4.69 -9.48 20.42
C LYS A 151 3.34 -9.33 21.14
N ILE A 152 2.39 -8.67 20.49
CA ILE A 152 1.06 -8.43 21.06
C ILE A 152 0.39 -9.75 21.38
N THR A 153 -0.20 -9.82 22.59
CA THR A 153 -0.94 -10.95 23.11
C THR A 153 -2.31 -10.52 23.63
N ALA A 154 -3.18 -11.49 23.89
CA ALA A 154 -4.49 -11.22 24.44
C ALA A 154 -4.40 -10.53 25.83
N GLY A 155 -5.17 -9.47 26.02
CA GLY A 155 -5.20 -8.65 27.24
C GLY A 155 -4.20 -7.49 27.24
N ASP A 156 -3.30 -7.38 26.26
CA ASP A 156 -2.43 -6.22 26.14
C ASP A 156 -3.22 -4.95 25.78
N THR A 157 -2.70 -3.79 26.20
CA THR A 157 -3.22 -2.48 25.79
C THR A 157 -2.28 -1.90 24.73
N VAL A 158 -2.84 -1.57 23.56
CA VAL A 158 -2.10 -1.09 22.40
C VAL A 158 -2.59 0.30 22.01
N LEU A 159 -1.69 1.28 22.00
CA LEU A 159 -1.94 2.62 21.46
C LEU A 159 -1.42 2.72 20.04
N ILE A 160 -2.29 3.08 19.09
CA ILE A 160 -1.97 3.21 17.67
C ILE A 160 -2.09 4.68 17.27
N ASN A 161 -0.94 5.33 17.07
CA ASN A 161 -0.89 6.71 16.61
C ASN A 161 -0.98 6.76 15.07
N GLY A 162 -1.86 7.62 14.54
CA GLY A 162 -2.20 7.66 13.11
C GLY A 162 -3.09 6.47 12.70
N ALA A 163 -3.95 6.03 13.60
CA ALA A 163 -4.80 4.85 13.43
C ALA A 163 -5.69 4.89 12.18
N GLY A 164 -6.10 6.06 11.71
CA GLY A 164 -6.92 6.22 10.50
C GLY A 164 -6.13 6.27 9.19
N GLY A 165 -4.82 6.01 9.20
CA GLY A 165 -4.03 5.74 8.01
C GLY A 165 -4.13 4.28 7.56
N SER A 166 -3.63 3.94 6.36
CA SER A 166 -3.70 2.57 5.82
C SER A 166 -3.10 1.55 6.79
N ILE A 167 -1.88 1.77 7.28
CA ILE A 167 -1.21 0.86 8.22
C ILE A 167 -1.93 0.83 9.56
N GLY A 168 -2.32 2.00 10.11
CA GLY A 168 -2.98 2.10 11.42
C GLY A 168 -4.34 1.41 11.46
N ALA A 169 -5.14 1.56 10.41
CA ALA A 169 -6.45 0.92 10.31
C ALA A 169 -6.36 -0.62 10.25
N HIS A 170 -5.35 -1.16 9.55
CA HIS A 170 -5.07 -2.60 9.58
C HIS A 170 -4.52 -3.04 10.93
N ALA A 171 -3.64 -2.22 11.56
CA ALA A 171 -3.07 -2.52 12.87
C ALA A 171 -4.16 -2.61 13.95
N ALA A 172 -5.15 -1.71 13.94
CA ALA A 172 -6.26 -1.74 14.88
C ALA A 172 -7.05 -3.06 14.78
N GLN A 173 -7.39 -3.47 13.55
CA GLN A 173 -8.12 -4.72 13.32
C GLN A 173 -7.30 -5.96 13.72
N ILE A 174 -6.01 -6.00 13.38
CA ILE A 174 -5.11 -7.10 13.73
C ILE A 174 -4.91 -7.19 15.23
N ALA A 175 -4.62 -6.07 15.92
CA ALA A 175 -4.47 -6.04 17.38
C ALA A 175 -5.76 -6.51 18.07
N LYS A 176 -6.92 -6.05 17.59
CA LYS A 176 -8.20 -6.48 18.09
C LYS A 176 -8.45 -7.97 17.90
N SER A 177 -8.09 -8.53 16.73
CA SER A 177 -8.19 -9.97 16.48
C SER A 177 -7.26 -10.82 17.36
N MET A 178 -6.17 -10.22 17.86
CA MET A 178 -5.27 -10.84 18.84
C MET A 178 -5.76 -10.74 20.28
N GLY A 179 -6.90 -10.08 20.52
CA GLY A 179 -7.49 -9.93 21.85
C GLY A 179 -6.94 -8.75 22.66
N ALA A 180 -6.27 -7.81 22.02
CA ALA A 180 -5.78 -6.59 22.68
C ALA A 180 -6.89 -5.56 22.88
N HIS A 181 -6.70 -4.68 23.86
CA HIS A 181 -7.46 -3.45 24.04
C HIS A 181 -6.81 -2.34 23.21
N VAL A 182 -7.55 -1.76 22.26
CA VAL A 182 -7.00 -0.85 21.26
C VAL A 182 -7.42 0.59 21.51
N THR A 183 -6.45 1.46 21.79
CA THR A 183 -6.62 2.92 21.83
C THR A 183 -6.15 3.52 20.51
N ALA A 184 -7.05 4.08 19.73
CA ALA A 184 -6.75 4.73 18.44
C ALA A 184 -6.55 6.23 18.62
N VAL A 185 -5.45 6.76 18.04
CA VAL A 185 -5.16 8.21 18.02
C VAL A 185 -5.21 8.70 16.57
N ASP A 186 -6.13 9.59 16.26
CA ASP A 186 -6.24 10.26 14.94
C ASP A 186 -7.08 11.54 15.06
N SER A 187 -7.41 12.19 13.95
CA SER A 187 -8.34 13.31 13.92
C SER A 187 -9.78 12.84 14.15
N GLY A 188 -10.59 13.58 14.94
CA GLY A 188 -11.94 13.21 15.32
C GLY A 188 -12.88 12.86 14.18
N ILE A 189 -12.62 13.36 12.96
CA ILE A 189 -13.39 13.01 11.75
C ILE A 189 -13.34 11.50 11.43
N LYS A 190 -12.35 10.79 11.95
CA LYS A 190 -12.15 9.34 11.73
C LYS A 190 -12.61 8.47 12.90
N GLU A 191 -13.12 9.04 13.96
CA GLU A 191 -13.52 8.30 15.16
C GLU A 191 -14.50 7.18 14.85
N ASP A 192 -15.60 7.48 14.14
CA ASP A 192 -16.62 6.50 13.79
C ASP A 192 -16.06 5.33 12.97
N LEU A 193 -15.15 5.62 12.04
CA LEU A 193 -14.47 4.59 11.26
C LEU A 193 -13.64 3.69 12.18
N LEU A 194 -12.83 4.28 13.05
CA LEU A 194 -11.91 3.53 13.91
C LEU A 194 -12.63 2.69 14.94
N ARG A 195 -13.74 3.18 15.50
CA ARG A 195 -14.60 2.38 16.38
C ARG A 195 -15.21 1.18 15.63
N ARG A 196 -15.67 1.36 14.38
CA ARG A 196 -16.14 0.22 13.56
C ARG A 196 -15.03 -0.78 13.23
N LEU A 197 -13.78 -0.34 13.16
CA LEU A 197 -12.62 -1.21 12.95
C LEU A 197 -12.12 -1.89 14.23
N GLY A 198 -12.78 -1.65 15.37
CA GLY A 198 -12.52 -2.34 16.62
C GLY A 198 -11.71 -1.56 17.65
N ALA A 199 -11.52 -0.25 17.47
CA ALA A 199 -10.93 0.57 18.53
C ALA A 199 -11.86 0.66 19.74
N ASP A 200 -11.34 0.32 20.91
CA ASP A 200 -12.05 0.40 22.20
C ASP A 200 -12.07 1.85 22.69
N ASP A 201 -10.95 2.55 22.56
CA ASP A 201 -10.80 3.95 22.93
C ASP A 201 -10.35 4.79 21.73
N PHE A 202 -10.68 6.08 21.78
CA PHE A 202 -10.28 7.04 20.75
C PHE A 202 -9.78 8.35 21.39
N ILE A 203 -8.67 8.85 20.86
CA ILE A 203 -8.07 10.15 21.23
C ILE A 203 -7.98 11.04 19.99
N ASP A 204 -8.70 12.16 20.01
CA ASP A 204 -8.51 13.21 18.97
C ASP A 204 -7.28 14.05 19.32
N TYR A 205 -6.23 13.99 18.51
CA TYR A 205 -5.01 14.75 18.75
C TYR A 205 -5.16 16.26 18.51
N ARG A 206 -6.19 16.73 17.85
CA ARG A 206 -6.37 18.16 17.50
C ARG A 206 -6.69 19.06 18.70
N PRO A 207 -7.57 18.67 19.65
CA PRO A 207 -7.81 19.48 20.85
C PRO A 207 -6.74 19.29 21.93
N VAL A 208 -5.82 18.31 21.79
CA VAL A 208 -4.81 18.06 22.83
C VAL A 208 -3.63 19.01 22.64
N SER A 209 -3.52 20.00 23.54
CA SER A 209 -2.29 20.76 23.70
C SER A 209 -1.20 19.84 24.23
N TYR A 210 -0.14 19.63 23.46
CA TYR A 210 1.03 18.77 23.85
C TYR A 210 1.72 19.21 25.13
N THR A 211 1.37 20.37 25.69
CA THR A 211 1.86 20.88 26.97
C THR A 211 1.41 20.04 28.19
N HIS A 212 0.33 19.28 28.08
CA HIS A 212 -0.16 18.45 29.18
C HIS A 212 0.47 17.05 29.25
N LEU A 213 1.04 16.55 28.15
CA LEU A 213 1.72 15.24 28.14
C LEU A 213 3.08 15.21 28.83
N ARG A 214 3.71 16.38 29.08
CA ARG A 214 4.99 16.49 29.81
C ARG A 214 4.86 16.56 31.33
N ALA A 215 3.66 16.65 31.88
CA ALA A 215 3.43 16.84 33.30
C ALA A 215 3.39 15.53 34.13
N HIS A 216 3.53 14.37 33.51
CA HIS A 216 3.47 13.06 34.20
C HIS A 216 4.79 12.27 34.12
N GLU A 217 5.91 12.90 33.68
CA GLU A 217 7.25 12.30 33.68
C GLU A 217 8.16 12.93 34.78
N THR A 218 7.66 13.09 35.98
CA THR A 218 8.49 13.37 37.16
C THR A 218 8.13 12.46 38.30
#